data_3a243020455168a931f67365e3760385
#
_entry.id   3a243020455168a931f67365e3760385
#
_cell.length_a   1.000
_cell.length_b   1.000
_cell.length_c   1.000
_cell.angle_alpha   90.00
_cell.angle_beta   90.00
_cell.angle_gamma   90.00
#
_symmetry.space_group_name_H-M   'P 1'
#
loop_
_entity.id
_entity.type
_entity.pdbx_description
1 polymer ?
#
loop_
_entity_poly.entity_id
_entity_poly.type
_entity_poly.pdbx_seq_one_letter_code
_entity_poly.pdbx_strand_id
1 'polypeptide(L)'
;MRSRTRFLAALAAIVAVATGFTVAPAAAGHEPHAASLCSALPLAGQNTFGLTTLAQGGSAARGEPGAMGNQAAFVATPKGAKSTGVVTVPVHFHVLRAGLSYEQGNVKQSTVKRQMDVLNRAFAGGYGGAAMPYQFVLASLDYTTNPEWFTMSYGSPAEREAKAALHRGGAGALNIYSGTAGANLGWATWPWMQKEHPELDGIVIDFDSMPGGNIEGFNLGHTATHEAGHWVGLYHTFQGGCSNSGDGVEDTPREFVPTSGCPEGKDTCTRDPGFDPIHNYMDYSTDPCYSEFSQGQVDRAVGFFTQYRT
;
A
#
# COMPACT_ATOMS: atom_id res chain seq x y z
N MET A 1 67.73 30.96 -30.76
CA MET A 1 68.43 30.02 -31.66
C MET A 1 67.68 28.71 -31.65
N ARG A 2 67.04 28.42 -32.78
CA ARG A 2 67.00 27.18 -33.60
C ARG A 2 66.80 25.89 -32.80
N SER A 3 65.85 24.98 -33.05
CA SER A 3 65.43 24.41 -34.32
C SER A 3 64.12 23.66 -34.23
N ARG A 4 63.32 23.77 -35.27
CA ARG A 4 62.16 22.97 -35.59
C ARG A 4 62.57 21.59 -36.07
N THR A 5 61.85 20.53 -35.69
CA THR A 5 61.84 19.35 -36.58
C THR A 5 60.39 18.80 -36.58
N ARG A 6 59.82 18.86 -37.79
CA ARG A 6 58.57 18.20 -38.19
C ARG A 6 58.91 16.76 -38.57
N PHE A 7 58.01 15.81 -38.19
CA PHE A 7 57.93 14.55 -38.94
C PHE A 7 56.45 14.27 -39.29
N LEU A 8 56.31 13.97 -40.58
CA LEU A 8 55.08 13.67 -41.29
C LEU A 8 54.58 12.23 -41.02
N ALA A 9 53.30 12.14 -41.01
CA ALA A 9 52.35 11.17 -41.59
C ALA A 9 52.78 9.73 -41.91
N ALA A 10 51.90 8.81 -41.48
CA ALA A 10 51.46 7.68 -42.31
C ALA A 10 50.07 7.27 -41.93
N LEU A 11 49.10 7.47 -42.84
CA LEU A 11 47.77 6.85 -42.86
C LEU A 11 47.95 5.37 -43.20
N ALA A 12 47.37 4.50 -42.39
CA ALA A 12 47.01 3.14 -42.79
C ALA A 12 45.52 2.95 -42.59
N ALA A 13 44.78 2.91 -43.69
CA ALA A 13 43.37 2.57 -43.71
C ALA A 13 43.22 1.04 -43.59
N ILE A 14 42.61 0.59 -42.53
CA ILE A 14 42.11 -0.80 -42.41
C ILE A 14 40.60 -0.78 -42.56
N VAL A 15 40.12 -1.34 -43.68
CA VAL A 15 38.69 -1.63 -43.93
C VAL A 15 38.33 -2.86 -43.11
N ALA A 16 37.58 -2.68 -42.07
CA ALA A 16 36.94 -3.78 -41.34
C ALA A 16 35.50 -3.90 -41.80
N VAL A 17 35.18 -5.03 -42.41
CA VAL A 17 33.84 -5.44 -42.77
C VAL A 17 33.08 -5.79 -41.47
N ALA A 18 32.13 -4.96 -41.10
CA ALA A 18 31.23 -5.23 -39.98
C ALA A 18 30.07 -6.12 -40.44
N THR A 19 30.11 -7.39 -40.08
CA THR A 19 28.90 -8.24 -40.10
C THR A 19 28.02 -7.84 -38.93
N GLY A 20 26.87 -7.26 -39.27
CA GLY A 20 25.87 -6.87 -38.28
C GLY A 20 25.21 -8.09 -37.61
N PHE A 21 25.46 -8.27 -36.32
CA PHE A 21 24.56 -8.95 -35.44
C PHE A 21 23.82 -7.89 -34.61
N THR A 22 22.59 -7.60 -35.00
CA THR A 22 21.67 -6.85 -34.18
C THR A 22 21.21 -7.75 -33.05
N VAL A 23 21.83 -7.62 -31.89
CA VAL A 23 21.24 -8.11 -30.65
C VAL A 23 20.23 -7.04 -30.21
N ALA A 24 18.96 -7.35 -30.33
CA ALA A 24 17.90 -6.56 -29.73
C ALA A 24 18.07 -6.59 -28.20
N PRO A 25 17.97 -5.46 -27.51
CA PRO A 25 17.86 -5.49 -26.05
C PRO A 25 16.53 -6.16 -25.70
N ALA A 26 16.58 -7.20 -24.88
CA ALA A 26 15.42 -7.72 -24.21
C ALA A 26 14.91 -6.60 -23.28
N ALA A 27 13.89 -5.91 -23.71
CA ALA A 27 13.07 -5.09 -22.84
C ALA A 27 12.43 -6.06 -21.85
N ALA A 28 12.89 -6.06 -20.60
CA ALA A 28 12.13 -6.57 -19.49
C ALA A 28 10.90 -5.66 -19.40
N GLY A 29 9.83 -6.05 -20.08
CA GLY A 29 8.54 -5.42 -19.95
C GLY A 29 8.04 -5.70 -18.53
N HIS A 30 8.14 -4.72 -17.65
CA HIS A 30 7.23 -4.63 -16.53
C HIS A 30 5.87 -4.37 -17.16
N GLU A 31 5.02 -5.39 -17.17
CA GLU A 31 3.60 -5.15 -17.43
C GLU A 31 3.09 -4.19 -16.36
N PRO A 32 2.33 -3.15 -16.72
CA PRO A 32 1.73 -2.27 -15.74
C PRO A 32 0.81 -3.12 -14.86
N HIS A 33 1.13 -3.19 -13.56
CA HIS A 33 0.27 -3.80 -12.56
C HIS A 33 -1.05 -3.03 -12.55
N ALA A 34 -2.04 -3.56 -13.29
CA ALA A 34 -3.38 -3.02 -13.26
C ALA A 34 -4.00 -3.37 -11.91
N ALA A 35 -4.11 -2.37 -11.07
CA ALA A 35 -5.07 -2.19 -9.99
C ALA A 35 -5.63 -3.48 -9.33
N SER A 36 -4.84 -4.07 -8.46
CA SER A 36 -5.33 -4.84 -7.31
C SER A 36 -4.53 -4.36 -6.11
N LEU A 37 -5.06 -3.40 -5.37
CA LEU A 37 -4.19 -2.50 -4.63
C LEU A 37 -4.05 -2.80 -3.13
N CYS A 38 -4.99 -3.51 -2.51
CA CYS A 38 -4.90 -3.77 -1.08
C CYS A 38 -5.76 -4.94 -0.62
N SER A 39 -5.25 -5.78 0.25
CA SER A 39 -5.99 -6.86 0.91
C SER A 39 -5.97 -6.70 2.42
N ALA A 40 -7.14 -6.74 3.03
CA ALA A 40 -7.27 -6.90 4.47
C ALA A 40 -7.58 -8.36 4.81
N LEU A 41 -6.87 -8.94 5.78
CA LEU A 41 -6.95 -10.36 6.12
C LEU A 41 -8.34 -10.81 6.62
N PRO A 42 -8.96 -11.86 6.07
CA PRO A 42 -10.08 -12.53 6.71
C PRO A 42 -9.58 -13.56 7.74
N LEU A 43 -10.33 -13.72 8.83
CA LEU A 43 -10.13 -14.78 9.81
C LEU A 43 -10.19 -16.15 9.14
N ALA A 44 -9.17 -16.97 9.34
CA ALA A 44 -9.19 -18.38 9.00
C ALA A 44 -10.11 -19.12 10.00
N GLY A 45 -11.30 -19.44 9.56
CA GLY A 45 -12.20 -20.33 10.28
C GLY A 45 -13.67 -19.94 10.13
N GLN A 46 -14.27 -20.30 9.00
CA GLN A 46 -15.59 -20.92 8.91
C GLN A 46 -16.00 -21.14 7.45
N ASN A 47 -16.15 -22.44 7.13
CA ASN A 47 -17.06 -23.03 6.14
C ASN A 47 -16.83 -22.76 4.64
N THR A 48 -16.28 -23.80 4.05
CA THR A 48 -16.51 -24.19 2.64
C THR A 48 -17.98 -24.16 2.28
N PHE A 49 -18.38 -23.23 1.43
CA PHE A 49 -19.56 -23.38 0.58
C PHE A 49 -19.19 -23.07 -0.88
N GLY A 50 -19.56 -24.04 -1.68
CA GLY A 50 -19.40 -24.27 -3.09
C GLY A 50 -19.23 -23.09 -4.03
N LEU A 51 -18.17 -23.16 -4.83
CA LEU A 51 -18.06 -22.47 -6.10
C LEU A 51 -19.10 -23.08 -7.08
N THR A 52 -20.07 -22.31 -7.47
CA THR A 52 -20.76 -22.51 -8.74
C THR A 52 -20.35 -21.42 -9.71
N THR A 53 -19.69 -21.85 -10.77
CA THR A 53 -19.34 -21.12 -11.97
C THR A 53 -20.53 -20.39 -12.59
N LEU A 54 -20.39 -19.08 -12.81
CA LEU A 54 -21.05 -18.39 -13.91
C LEU A 54 -20.00 -17.63 -14.70
N ALA A 55 -19.60 -18.25 -15.83
CA ALA A 55 -18.87 -17.56 -16.89
C ALA A 55 -19.88 -16.72 -17.69
N GLN A 56 -19.59 -15.42 -17.87
CA GLN A 56 -19.65 -14.75 -19.18
C GLN A 56 -19.27 -13.27 -19.08
N GLY A 57 -18.20 -12.92 -19.76
CA GLY A 57 -18.03 -11.73 -20.58
C GLY A 57 -17.98 -10.36 -19.86
N GLY A 58 -16.81 -9.93 -19.43
CA GLY A 58 -16.51 -8.57 -19.04
C GLY A 58 -15.12 -8.58 -18.42
N SER A 59 -14.24 -7.70 -18.86
CA SER A 59 -12.90 -7.51 -18.29
C SER A 59 -12.99 -7.43 -16.77
N ALA A 60 -12.79 -8.57 -16.10
CA ALA A 60 -12.85 -8.66 -14.66
C ALA A 60 -11.56 -8.05 -14.11
N ALA A 61 -11.64 -6.86 -13.55
CA ALA A 61 -10.74 -6.48 -12.49
C ALA A 61 -10.75 -7.63 -11.48
N ARG A 62 -9.63 -8.28 -11.26
CA ARG A 62 -9.50 -9.36 -10.28
C ARG A 62 -9.64 -8.69 -8.91
N GLY A 63 -10.87 -8.73 -8.39
CA GLY A 63 -11.17 -8.27 -7.05
C GLY A 63 -10.39 -9.12 -6.06
N GLU A 64 -9.82 -8.47 -5.09
CA GLU A 64 -9.19 -9.07 -3.93
C GLU A 64 -10.12 -10.07 -3.26
N PRO A 65 -9.59 -11.19 -2.70
CA PRO A 65 -10.38 -12.07 -1.87
C PRO A 65 -10.85 -11.29 -0.63
N GLY A 66 -12.10 -10.89 -0.60
CA GLY A 66 -12.72 -10.11 0.48
C GLY A 66 -13.36 -8.79 0.07
N ALA A 67 -13.00 -8.20 -1.07
CA ALA A 67 -13.55 -6.90 -1.50
C ALA A 67 -14.90 -7.01 -2.23
N MET A 68 -15.25 -8.16 -2.80
CA MET A 68 -16.41 -8.31 -3.68
C MET A 68 -17.34 -9.48 -3.35
N GLY A 69 -17.23 -10.12 -2.23
CA GLY A 69 -18.04 -11.29 -1.94
C GLY A 69 -18.56 -11.33 -0.52
N ASN A 70 -19.84 -11.12 -0.37
CA ASN A 70 -20.61 -11.22 0.86
C ASN A 70 -20.28 -10.14 1.90
N GLN A 71 -21.29 -9.34 2.20
CA GLN A 71 -21.41 -8.48 3.36
C GLN A 71 -20.98 -9.24 4.63
N ALA A 72 -19.66 -9.37 4.86
CA ALA A 72 -19.21 -9.54 6.22
C ALA A 72 -19.80 -8.33 6.95
N ALA A 73 -20.65 -8.58 7.94
CA ALA A 73 -21.33 -7.54 8.67
C ALA A 73 -20.31 -6.49 9.05
N PHE A 74 -20.49 -5.26 8.57
CA PHE A 74 -19.60 -4.16 8.91
C PHE A 74 -19.42 -4.12 10.42
N VAL A 75 -18.19 -4.15 10.88
CA VAL A 75 -17.92 -3.96 12.31
C VAL A 75 -18.28 -2.52 12.63
N ALA A 76 -19.31 -2.35 13.44
CA ALA A 76 -19.83 -1.04 13.78
C ALA A 76 -18.77 -0.21 14.52
N THR A 77 -18.70 1.08 14.21
CA THR A 77 -17.82 2.01 14.91
C THR A 77 -18.09 1.99 16.41
N PRO A 78 -17.06 1.77 17.24
CA PRO A 78 -17.21 1.81 18.70
C PRO A 78 -17.69 3.19 19.14
N LYS A 79 -18.76 3.23 19.96
CA LYS A 79 -19.37 4.49 20.38
C LYS A 79 -18.61 5.12 21.55
N GLY A 80 -18.52 6.45 21.55
CA GLY A 80 -18.12 7.24 22.72
C GLY A 80 -16.60 7.42 22.89
N ALA A 81 -15.78 6.86 22.02
CA ALA A 81 -14.36 7.16 22.05
C ALA A 81 -14.11 8.58 21.58
N LYS A 82 -13.39 9.37 22.37
CA LYS A 82 -12.89 10.70 21.99
C LYS A 82 -11.39 10.69 22.15
N SER A 83 -10.69 11.23 21.17
CA SER A 83 -9.27 11.48 21.35
C SER A 83 -9.10 12.59 22.38
N THR A 84 -8.29 12.33 23.42
CA THR A 84 -7.92 13.31 24.45
C THR A 84 -6.58 13.99 24.16
N GLY A 85 -5.98 13.72 22.99
CA GLY A 85 -4.69 14.26 22.58
C GLY A 85 -4.04 13.42 21.50
N VAL A 86 -2.83 13.79 21.10
CA VAL A 86 -2.04 13.03 20.14
C VAL A 86 -1.53 11.73 20.76
N VAL A 87 -1.82 10.62 20.10
CA VAL A 87 -1.35 9.28 20.48
C VAL A 87 -0.06 9.00 19.72
N THR A 88 1.01 8.73 20.43
CA THR A 88 2.26 8.26 19.83
C THR A 88 2.17 6.78 19.52
N VAL A 89 2.33 6.41 18.25
CA VAL A 89 2.34 5.05 17.75
C VAL A 89 3.78 4.64 17.43
N PRO A 90 4.39 3.74 18.23
CA PRO A 90 5.70 3.18 17.90
C PRO A 90 5.63 2.40 16.60
N VAL A 91 6.58 2.62 15.68
CA VAL A 91 6.67 1.90 14.41
C VAL A 91 7.92 1.03 14.39
N HIS A 92 7.74 -0.26 14.14
CA HIS A 92 8.80 -1.20 13.84
C HIS A 92 8.82 -1.47 12.35
N PHE A 93 9.87 -1.01 11.67
CA PHE A 93 9.99 -1.11 10.22
C PHE A 93 10.94 -2.26 9.85
N HIS A 94 10.42 -3.24 9.10
CA HIS A 94 11.13 -4.45 8.69
C HIS A 94 11.36 -4.40 7.18
N VAL A 95 12.61 -4.19 6.76
CA VAL A 95 12.98 -4.26 5.34
C VAL A 95 13.29 -5.70 4.99
N LEU A 96 12.36 -6.34 4.27
CA LEU A 96 12.55 -7.67 3.71
C LEU A 96 13.22 -7.54 2.35
N ARG A 97 14.28 -8.32 2.11
CA ARG A 97 15.04 -8.24 0.87
C ARG A 97 15.53 -9.60 0.41
N ALA A 98 15.64 -9.79 -0.91
CA ALA A 98 16.25 -10.98 -1.49
C ALA A 98 17.78 -10.88 -1.56
N GLY A 99 18.33 -9.66 -1.50
CA GLY A 99 19.76 -9.39 -1.61
C GLY A 99 20.13 -7.95 -1.27
N LEU A 100 21.25 -7.46 -1.81
CA LEU A 100 21.80 -6.16 -1.43
C LEU A 100 21.60 -5.05 -2.49
N SER A 101 20.99 -5.35 -3.65
CA SER A 101 20.64 -4.32 -4.63
C SER A 101 19.25 -3.74 -4.32
N TYR A 102 18.94 -2.58 -4.91
CA TYR A 102 17.62 -1.96 -4.76
C TYR A 102 16.50 -2.87 -5.30
N GLU A 103 16.71 -3.47 -6.48
CA GLU A 103 15.75 -4.38 -7.14
C GLU A 103 15.49 -5.64 -6.32
N GLN A 104 16.35 -5.93 -5.36
CA GLN A 104 16.21 -7.02 -4.40
C GLN A 104 15.61 -6.55 -3.05
N GLY A 105 14.99 -5.37 -3.02
CA GLY A 105 14.30 -4.83 -1.85
C GLY A 105 15.22 -4.13 -0.83
N ASN A 106 16.50 -3.90 -1.15
CA ASN A 106 17.41 -3.23 -0.22
C ASN A 106 17.22 -1.71 -0.23
N VAL A 107 16.11 -1.25 0.33
CA VAL A 107 15.80 0.19 0.44
C VAL A 107 16.70 0.88 1.46
N LYS A 108 17.07 2.13 1.19
CA LYS A 108 17.91 2.92 2.10
C LYS A 108 17.13 3.39 3.32
N GLN A 109 17.80 3.54 4.46
CA GLN A 109 17.21 4.15 5.67
C GLN A 109 16.60 5.53 5.38
N SER A 110 17.19 6.33 4.47
CA SER A 110 16.62 7.62 4.08
C SER A 110 15.27 7.50 3.38
N THR A 111 15.01 6.40 2.65
CA THR A 111 13.70 6.11 2.05
C THR A 111 12.70 5.77 3.13
N VAL A 112 13.08 4.94 4.12
CA VAL A 112 12.22 4.64 5.29
C VAL A 112 11.86 5.93 6.04
N LYS A 113 12.82 6.83 6.27
CA LYS A 113 12.52 8.12 6.91
C LYS A 113 11.53 8.96 6.11
N ARG A 114 11.70 9.06 4.78
CA ARG A 114 10.72 9.76 3.93
C ARG A 114 9.33 9.10 3.98
N GLN A 115 9.28 7.77 4.05
CA GLN A 115 8.02 7.05 4.23
C GLN A 115 7.32 7.44 5.54
N MET A 116 8.07 7.52 6.64
CA MET A 116 7.53 7.98 7.92
C MET A 116 7.04 9.44 7.87
N ASP A 117 7.76 10.30 7.13
CA ASP A 117 7.35 11.70 6.94
C ASP A 117 6.04 11.80 6.15
N VAL A 118 5.88 11.02 5.07
CA VAL A 118 4.63 10.94 4.29
C VAL A 118 3.47 10.45 5.14
N LEU A 119 3.66 9.36 5.86
CA LEU A 119 2.64 8.77 6.74
C LEU A 119 2.17 9.78 7.80
N ASN A 120 3.10 10.40 8.51
CA ASN A 120 2.77 11.39 9.52
C ASN A 120 2.08 12.63 8.94
N ARG A 121 2.54 13.11 7.78
CA ARG A 121 1.92 14.26 7.12
C ARG A 121 0.50 13.96 6.68
N ALA A 122 0.24 12.78 6.11
CA ALA A 122 -1.10 12.38 5.67
C ALA A 122 -2.06 12.28 6.86
N PHE A 123 -1.66 11.60 7.93
CA PHE A 123 -2.49 11.46 9.13
C PHE A 123 -2.70 12.78 9.88
N ALA A 124 -1.77 13.72 9.79
CA ALA A 124 -1.92 15.07 10.36
C ALA A 124 -2.77 16.03 9.49
N GLY A 125 -3.38 15.55 8.38
CA GLY A 125 -4.13 16.39 7.44
C GLY A 125 -3.24 17.38 6.66
N GLY A 126 -1.94 17.11 6.58
CA GLY A 126 -0.96 18.03 5.97
C GLY A 126 -1.00 18.09 4.44
N TYR A 127 -1.82 17.26 3.79
CA TYR A 127 -2.16 17.34 2.36
C TYR A 127 -3.59 17.83 2.14
N GLY A 128 -4.47 17.75 3.15
CA GLY A 128 -5.88 18.10 3.15
C GLY A 128 -6.68 17.23 4.12
N GLY A 129 -7.99 17.48 4.23
CA GLY A 129 -8.93 16.72 5.04
C GLY A 129 -8.76 16.84 6.55
N ALA A 130 -9.31 15.89 7.29
CA ALA A 130 -9.30 15.86 8.74
C ALA A 130 -8.02 15.26 9.29
N ALA A 131 -7.51 15.81 10.39
CA ALA A 131 -6.34 15.28 11.09
C ALA A 131 -6.71 14.14 12.02
N MET A 132 -6.05 13.01 11.91
CA MET A 132 -6.10 11.93 12.90
C MET A 132 -5.13 12.20 14.05
N PRO A 133 -5.50 11.83 15.28
CA PRO A 133 -4.68 12.13 16.46
C PRO A 133 -3.53 11.13 16.64
N TYR A 134 -2.85 10.72 15.56
CA TYR A 134 -1.76 9.76 15.61
C TYR A 134 -0.45 10.38 15.15
N GLN A 135 0.62 10.08 15.91
CA GLN A 135 2.00 10.38 15.55
C GLN A 135 2.80 9.09 15.49
N PHE A 136 3.21 8.70 14.30
CA PHE A 136 4.01 7.50 14.07
C PHE A 136 5.49 7.79 14.29
N VAL A 137 6.10 7.10 15.26
CA VAL A 137 7.51 7.31 15.64
C VAL A 137 8.30 6.04 15.36
N LEU A 138 9.31 6.14 14.51
CA LEU A 138 10.17 5.00 14.18
C LEU A 138 10.92 4.52 15.42
N ALA A 139 10.47 3.41 16.01
CA ALA A 139 11.05 2.79 17.20
C ALA A 139 12.20 1.84 16.82
N SER A 140 12.11 1.13 15.70
CA SER A 140 13.18 0.29 15.19
C SER A 140 13.15 0.17 13.68
N LEU A 141 14.30 -0.12 13.09
CA LEU A 141 14.49 -0.45 11.69
C LEU A 141 15.45 -1.63 11.62
N ASP A 142 15.03 -2.68 10.94
CA ASP A 142 15.89 -3.84 10.67
C ASP A 142 15.81 -4.28 9.21
N TYR A 143 16.78 -5.11 8.81
CA TYR A 143 16.95 -5.62 7.46
C TYR A 143 17.09 -7.13 7.52
N THR A 144 16.15 -7.84 6.92
CA THR A 144 16.19 -9.30 6.84
C THR A 144 16.39 -9.74 5.39
N THR A 145 17.45 -10.52 5.16
CA THR A 145 17.70 -11.11 3.85
C THR A 145 17.10 -12.50 3.81
N ASN A 146 15.94 -12.61 3.20
CA ASN A 146 15.19 -13.84 2.97
C ASN A 146 14.36 -13.67 1.68
N PRO A 147 14.75 -14.34 0.57
CA PRO A 147 14.05 -14.21 -0.71
C PRO A 147 12.58 -14.65 -0.67
N GLU A 148 12.22 -15.64 0.15
CA GLU A 148 10.83 -16.11 0.28
C GLU A 148 9.97 -15.08 1.00
N TRP A 149 10.49 -14.46 2.07
CA TRP A 149 9.79 -13.41 2.78
C TRP A 149 9.70 -12.12 1.95
N PHE A 150 10.73 -11.81 1.15
CA PHE A 150 10.72 -10.68 0.24
C PHE A 150 9.60 -10.77 -0.80
N THR A 151 9.29 -11.99 -1.28
CA THR A 151 8.25 -12.24 -2.28
C THR A 151 6.96 -12.81 -1.70
N MET A 152 6.73 -12.63 -0.40
CA MET A 152 5.53 -13.12 0.26
C MET A 152 4.27 -12.51 -0.35
N SER A 153 3.20 -13.27 -0.35
CA SER A 153 1.87 -12.85 -0.73
C SER A 153 0.92 -12.99 0.47
N TYR A 154 -0.17 -12.26 0.38
CA TYR A 154 -1.23 -12.28 1.37
C TYR A 154 -1.67 -13.69 1.76
N GLY A 155 -1.73 -13.99 3.06
CA GLY A 155 -2.14 -15.29 3.61
C GLY A 155 -1.15 -16.44 3.37
N SER A 156 0.03 -16.17 2.80
CA SER A 156 1.04 -17.19 2.51
C SER A 156 1.73 -17.72 3.78
N PRO A 157 2.34 -18.91 3.74
CA PRO A 157 3.22 -19.37 4.81
C PRO A 157 4.36 -18.39 5.08
N ALA A 158 4.97 -17.84 4.02
CA ALA A 158 6.08 -16.89 4.12
C ALA A 158 5.68 -15.60 4.88
N GLU A 159 4.46 -15.09 4.68
CA GLU A 159 3.95 -13.96 5.47
C GLU A 159 3.85 -14.32 6.96
N ARG A 160 3.25 -15.47 7.27
CA ARG A 160 3.09 -15.90 8.67
C ARG A 160 4.44 -16.10 9.35
N GLU A 161 5.39 -16.69 8.67
CA GLU A 161 6.75 -16.90 9.19
C GLU A 161 7.48 -15.58 9.40
N ALA A 162 7.44 -14.67 8.42
CA ALA A 162 8.08 -13.36 8.52
C ALA A 162 7.51 -12.55 9.68
N LYS A 163 6.18 -12.46 9.77
CA LYS A 163 5.51 -11.71 10.83
C LYS A 163 5.75 -12.34 12.20
N ALA A 164 5.62 -13.67 12.35
CA ALA A 164 5.89 -14.36 13.60
C ALA A 164 7.33 -14.18 14.10
N ALA A 165 8.31 -14.09 13.19
CA ALA A 165 9.72 -13.90 13.54
C ALA A 165 10.08 -12.45 13.87
N LEU A 166 9.43 -11.48 13.24
CA LEU A 166 9.85 -10.07 13.26
C LEU A 166 8.92 -9.15 14.03
N HIS A 167 7.68 -9.55 14.28
CA HIS A 167 6.71 -8.71 14.99
C HIS A 167 7.25 -8.21 16.33
N ARG A 168 7.05 -6.92 16.62
CA ARG A 168 7.51 -6.25 17.85
C ARG A 168 6.44 -5.36 18.44
N GLY A 169 6.48 -5.25 19.74
CA GLY A 169 5.57 -4.41 20.51
C GLY A 169 4.22 -5.09 20.77
N GLY A 170 3.28 -4.31 21.31
CA GLY A 170 1.92 -4.75 21.60
C GLY A 170 0.92 -4.17 20.62
N ALA A 171 -0.37 -4.26 20.93
CA ALA A 171 -1.48 -3.84 20.07
C ALA A 171 -1.39 -2.40 19.55
N GLY A 172 -0.78 -1.49 20.30
CA GLY A 172 -0.61 -0.08 19.93
C GLY A 172 0.64 0.21 19.09
N ALA A 173 1.44 -0.81 18.73
CA ALA A 173 2.64 -0.65 17.92
C ALA A 173 2.37 -1.11 16.48
N LEU A 174 2.70 -0.27 15.50
CA LEU A 174 2.56 -0.61 14.07
C LEU A 174 3.84 -1.30 13.58
N ASN A 175 3.69 -2.52 13.04
CA ASN A 175 4.75 -3.20 12.30
C ASN A 175 4.55 -2.97 10.80
N ILE A 176 5.56 -2.47 10.10
CA ILE A 176 5.56 -2.25 8.65
C ILE A 176 6.59 -3.18 8.02
N TYR A 177 6.15 -4.01 7.09
CA TYR A 177 6.99 -4.93 6.35
C TYR A 177 7.08 -4.49 4.89
N SER A 178 8.27 -4.24 4.36
CA SER A 178 8.44 -3.92 2.94
C SER A 178 8.99 -5.12 2.17
N GLY A 179 8.32 -5.48 1.08
CA GLY A 179 8.69 -6.56 0.16
C GLY A 179 8.07 -6.30 -1.20
N THR A 180 7.90 -7.30 -2.07
CA THR A 180 7.25 -7.09 -3.38
C THR A 180 5.73 -7.06 -3.31
N ALA A 181 5.12 -7.36 -2.17
CA ALA A 181 3.67 -7.44 -1.97
C ALA A 181 2.90 -8.27 -3.04
N GLY A 182 3.59 -9.07 -3.84
CA GLY A 182 2.98 -9.95 -4.85
C GLY A 182 2.26 -9.18 -5.96
N ALA A 183 0.94 -9.40 -6.07
CA ALA A 183 0.08 -8.71 -7.05
C ALA A 183 -0.58 -7.44 -6.50
N ASN A 184 -0.35 -7.13 -5.21
CA ASN A 184 -0.93 -5.99 -4.51
C ASN A 184 0.13 -4.90 -4.31
N LEU A 185 -0.27 -3.69 -3.96
CA LEU A 185 0.66 -2.67 -3.44
C LEU A 185 0.89 -2.83 -1.94
N GLY A 186 -0.08 -3.39 -1.22
CA GLY A 186 0.01 -3.64 0.20
C GLY A 186 -1.17 -4.44 0.74
N TRP A 187 -1.15 -4.69 2.04
CA TRP A 187 -2.28 -5.18 2.83
C TRP A 187 -2.08 -4.90 4.31
N ALA A 188 -3.16 -4.91 5.06
CA ALA A 188 -3.18 -4.65 6.49
C ALA A 188 -3.91 -5.71 7.29
N THR A 189 -3.60 -5.82 8.57
CA THR A 189 -4.37 -6.56 9.57
C THR A 189 -5.39 -5.63 10.23
N TRP A 190 -6.65 -6.06 10.32
CA TRP A 190 -7.71 -5.30 10.95
C TRP A 190 -7.52 -5.19 12.48
N PRO A 191 -7.97 -4.10 13.13
CA PRO A 191 -7.81 -3.94 14.58
C PRO A 191 -8.41 -5.09 15.41
N TRP A 192 -9.56 -5.60 15.00
CA TRP A 192 -10.27 -6.67 15.73
C TRP A 192 -9.61 -8.04 15.60
N MET A 193 -8.73 -8.24 14.62
CA MET A 193 -7.97 -9.49 14.45
C MET A 193 -6.76 -9.58 15.41
N GLN A 194 -6.29 -8.46 15.93
CA GLN A 194 -5.08 -8.38 16.74
C GLN A 194 -5.14 -9.27 18.00
N LYS A 195 -6.32 -9.43 18.61
CA LYS A 195 -6.46 -10.27 19.81
C LYS A 195 -6.27 -11.76 19.54
N GLU A 196 -6.66 -12.23 18.37
CA GLU A 196 -6.60 -13.64 18.00
C GLU A 196 -5.24 -14.01 17.41
N HIS A 197 -4.64 -13.08 16.68
CA HIS A 197 -3.40 -13.27 15.94
C HIS A 197 -2.46 -12.06 16.11
N PRO A 198 -2.01 -11.78 17.35
CA PRO A 198 -1.15 -10.60 17.60
C PRO A 198 0.16 -10.65 16.81
N GLU A 199 0.69 -11.85 16.55
CA GLU A 199 1.92 -12.06 15.77
C GLU A 199 1.77 -11.74 14.28
N LEU A 200 0.55 -11.67 13.77
CA LEU A 200 0.27 -11.33 12.36
C LEU A 200 -0.07 -9.84 12.16
N ASP A 201 -0.10 -9.07 13.26
CA ASP A 201 -0.50 -7.67 13.19
C ASP A 201 0.51 -6.80 12.44
N GLY A 202 0.00 -5.80 11.74
CA GLY A 202 0.78 -4.83 10.98
C GLY A 202 0.35 -4.69 9.53
N ILE A 203 1.16 -3.98 8.77
CA ILE A 203 0.95 -3.73 7.34
C ILE A 203 2.11 -4.24 6.51
N VAL A 204 1.82 -4.69 5.30
CA VAL A 204 2.82 -5.00 4.28
C VAL A 204 2.68 -3.99 3.15
N ILE A 205 3.80 -3.49 2.63
CA ILE A 205 3.84 -2.56 1.52
C ILE A 205 4.84 -3.03 0.45
N ASP A 206 4.53 -2.79 -0.81
CA ASP A 206 5.51 -2.95 -1.87
C ASP A 206 6.64 -1.92 -1.70
N PHE A 207 7.89 -2.39 -1.73
CA PHE A 207 9.04 -1.52 -1.53
C PHE A 207 9.18 -0.45 -2.61
N ASP A 208 8.70 -0.75 -3.83
CA ASP A 208 8.68 0.18 -4.97
C ASP A 208 7.53 1.19 -4.92
N SER A 209 6.56 1.05 -3.99
CA SER A 209 5.54 2.06 -3.70
C SER A 209 6.00 3.11 -2.68
N MET A 210 7.18 2.94 -2.08
CA MET A 210 7.76 3.90 -1.14
C MET A 210 8.24 5.17 -1.88
N PRO A 211 8.43 6.32 -1.16
CA PRO A 211 8.84 7.58 -1.79
C PRO A 211 10.10 7.47 -2.65
N GLY A 212 9.94 7.64 -3.97
CA GLY A 212 11.01 7.54 -4.97
C GLY A 212 11.24 6.12 -5.50
N GLY A 213 10.28 5.22 -5.31
CA GLY A 213 10.24 3.89 -5.93
C GLY A 213 9.88 3.92 -7.42
N ASN A 214 9.74 2.75 -8.03
CA ASN A 214 9.60 2.62 -9.48
C ASN A 214 8.15 2.38 -9.96
N ILE A 215 7.17 2.21 -9.05
CA ILE A 215 5.78 2.02 -9.45
C ILE A 215 5.18 3.38 -9.77
N GLU A 216 5.13 3.70 -11.08
CA GLU A 216 4.57 4.97 -11.56
C GLU A 216 3.12 5.17 -11.08
N GLY A 217 2.84 6.35 -10.55
CA GLY A 217 1.53 6.70 -9.98
C GLY A 217 1.33 6.24 -8.53
N PHE A 218 2.22 5.38 -7.98
CA PHE A 218 2.09 4.83 -6.62
C PHE A 218 3.43 4.84 -5.86
N ASN A 219 4.30 5.80 -6.15
CA ASN A 219 5.65 5.89 -5.60
C ASN A 219 5.89 7.15 -4.75
N LEU A 220 4.84 7.74 -4.22
CA LEU A 220 4.94 8.85 -3.28
C LEU A 220 4.76 8.41 -1.82
N GLY A 221 4.44 7.12 -1.59
CA GLY A 221 4.36 6.51 -0.27
C GLY A 221 2.97 6.44 0.34
N HIS A 222 1.92 6.73 -0.42
CA HIS A 222 0.55 6.68 0.09
C HIS A 222 -0.02 5.26 0.22
N THR A 223 0.62 4.24 -0.35
CA THR A 223 0.33 2.84 -0.02
C THR A 223 0.39 2.62 1.50
N ALA A 224 1.45 3.06 2.17
CA ALA A 224 1.54 2.91 3.63
C ALA A 224 0.47 3.72 4.38
N THR A 225 0.03 4.86 3.84
CA THR A 225 -1.06 5.67 4.40
C THR A 225 -2.39 4.91 4.32
N HIS A 226 -2.67 4.31 3.17
CA HIS A 226 -3.86 3.49 2.92
C HIS A 226 -3.90 2.28 3.86
N GLU A 227 -2.83 1.50 3.92
CA GLU A 227 -2.75 0.32 4.77
C GLU A 227 -2.83 0.67 6.26
N ALA A 228 -2.23 1.77 6.68
CA ALA A 228 -2.38 2.26 8.04
C ALA A 228 -3.82 2.70 8.34
N GLY A 229 -4.57 3.19 7.34
CA GLY A 229 -6.01 3.43 7.44
C GLY A 229 -6.79 2.15 7.78
N HIS A 230 -6.49 1.04 7.12
CA HIS A 230 -7.07 -0.27 7.45
C HIS A 230 -6.64 -0.75 8.84
N TRP A 231 -5.37 -0.55 9.19
CA TRP A 231 -4.84 -0.93 10.50
C TRP A 231 -5.53 -0.20 11.66
N VAL A 232 -6.04 1.02 11.42
CA VAL A 232 -6.88 1.74 12.40
C VAL A 232 -8.39 1.51 12.20
N GLY A 233 -8.83 0.67 11.24
CA GLY A 233 -10.21 0.19 11.11
C GLY A 233 -11.05 0.87 10.02
N LEU A 234 -10.45 1.56 9.06
CA LEU A 234 -11.15 2.16 7.93
C LEU A 234 -11.37 1.13 6.80
N TYR A 235 -12.56 1.11 6.23
CA TYR A 235 -12.87 0.38 5.02
C TYR A 235 -12.51 1.20 3.78
N HIS A 236 -12.46 0.54 2.61
CA HIS A 236 -12.41 1.27 1.36
C HIS A 236 -13.68 2.10 1.16
N THR A 237 -13.58 3.25 0.50
CA THR A 237 -14.71 4.14 0.22
C THR A 237 -15.81 3.47 -0.61
N PHE A 238 -15.42 2.56 -1.52
CA PHE A 238 -16.35 1.78 -2.36
C PHE A 238 -16.89 0.51 -1.68
N GLN A 239 -16.45 0.19 -0.48
CA GLN A 239 -16.93 -0.98 0.26
C GLN A 239 -18.37 -0.73 0.76
N GLY A 240 -19.28 -1.65 0.40
CA GLY A 240 -20.71 -1.45 0.62
C GLY A 240 -21.44 -0.77 -0.53
N GLY A 241 -20.70 -0.23 -1.49
CA GLY A 241 -21.26 0.39 -2.71
C GLY A 241 -22.27 1.49 -2.40
N CYS A 242 -23.31 1.62 -3.23
CA CYS A 242 -24.39 2.58 -3.04
C CYS A 242 -25.43 2.12 -1.97
N SER A 243 -25.07 1.23 -1.03
CA SER A 243 -25.97 0.84 0.04
C SER A 243 -26.10 1.93 1.11
N ASN A 244 -27.13 1.84 1.96
CA ASN A 244 -27.35 2.82 3.02
C ASN A 244 -26.20 2.94 4.04
N SER A 245 -25.40 1.88 4.19
CA SER A 245 -24.25 1.89 5.09
C SER A 245 -22.94 2.39 4.42
N GLY A 246 -22.86 2.35 3.09
CA GLY A 246 -21.61 2.67 2.37
C GLY A 246 -20.41 1.95 2.97
N ASP A 247 -19.31 2.66 3.19
CA ASP A 247 -18.12 2.18 3.88
C ASP A 247 -18.24 2.19 5.44
N GLY A 248 -19.41 2.51 5.95
CA GLY A 248 -19.69 2.62 7.40
C GLY A 248 -19.27 3.97 7.99
N VAL A 249 -19.05 4.98 7.15
CA VAL A 249 -18.74 6.37 7.51
C VAL A 249 -19.76 7.29 6.85
N GLU A 250 -20.39 8.18 7.62
CA GLU A 250 -21.53 8.95 7.14
C GLU A 250 -21.13 10.10 6.19
N ASP A 251 -19.96 10.68 6.40
CA ASP A 251 -19.48 11.86 5.66
C ASP A 251 -18.56 11.51 4.46
N THR A 252 -18.34 10.22 4.19
CA THR A 252 -17.79 9.75 2.91
C THR A 252 -18.92 9.56 1.90
N PRO A 253 -18.93 10.25 0.75
CA PRO A 253 -19.87 9.96 -0.32
C PRO A 253 -19.80 8.50 -0.73
N ARG A 254 -20.94 7.90 -1.08
CA ARG A 254 -20.99 6.51 -1.50
C ARG A 254 -20.38 6.30 -2.86
N GLU A 255 -19.64 5.24 -2.99
CA GLU A 255 -18.95 4.86 -4.21
C GLU A 255 -19.23 3.40 -4.55
N PHE A 256 -19.52 3.08 -5.82
CA PHE A 256 -19.86 1.72 -6.23
C PHE A 256 -18.65 0.92 -6.71
N VAL A 257 -17.74 1.57 -7.43
CA VAL A 257 -16.53 0.95 -7.98
C VAL A 257 -15.31 1.80 -7.67
N PRO A 258 -14.18 1.18 -7.32
CA PRO A 258 -12.96 1.90 -6.99
C PRO A 258 -12.54 2.86 -8.11
N THR A 259 -11.87 3.92 -7.74
CA THR A 259 -11.30 4.87 -8.69
C THR A 259 -9.98 4.34 -9.26
N SER A 260 -9.70 4.67 -10.49
CA SER A 260 -8.38 4.52 -11.11
C SER A 260 -7.93 5.87 -11.67
N GLY A 261 -6.71 6.27 -11.39
CA GLY A 261 -6.21 7.60 -11.78
C GLY A 261 -6.72 8.71 -10.88
N CYS A 262 -7.14 9.84 -11.47
CA CYS A 262 -7.71 10.99 -10.76
C CYS A 262 -8.83 11.65 -11.59
N PRO A 263 -9.97 10.96 -11.81
CA PRO A 263 -11.07 11.43 -12.68
C PRO A 263 -11.99 12.39 -11.94
N GLU A 264 -11.72 13.68 -12.00
CA GLU A 264 -12.55 14.72 -11.38
C GLU A 264 -14.02 14.60 -11.78
N GLY A 265 -14.91 14.67 -10.79
CA GLY A 265 -16.35 14.59 -10.98
C GLY A 265 -16.89 13.18 -11.25
N LYS A 266 -16.11 12.12 -10.99
CA LYS A 266 -16.60 10.75 -10.98
C LYS A 266 -17.76 10.60 -10.00
N ASP A 267 -18.84 9.97 -10.42
CA ASP A 267 -20.04 9.68 -9.61
C ASP A 267 -20.62 8.34 -10.01
N THR A 268 -20.35 7.33 -9.21
CA THR A 268 -20.85 5.96 -9.44
C THR A 268 -22.11 5.63 -8.65
N CYS A 269 -22.53 6.53 -7.74
CA CYS A 269 -23.76 6.41 -6.96
C CYS A 269 -24.71 7.60 -7.22
N THR A 270 -25.03 7.88 -8.48
CA THR A 270 -25.76 9.05 -8.99
C THR A 270 -27.10 9.39 -8.31
N ARG A 271 -27.62 8.51 -7.46
CA ARG A 271 -28.84 8.72 -6.64
C ARG A 271 -28.57 9.22 -5.25
N ASP A 272 -27.32 9.18 -4.82
CA ASP A 272 -26.85 9.61 -3.52
C ASP A 272 -26.12 10.97 -3.65
N PRO A 273 -26.08 11.78 -2.60
CA PRO A 273 -25.40 13.07 -2.64
C PRO A 273 -23.87 12.93 -2.71
N GLY A 274 -23.21 13.74 -3.52
CA GLY A 274 -21.75 13.85 -3.62
C GLY A 274 -21.18 13.07 -4.79
N PHE A 275 -19.97 13.46 -5.20
CA PHE A 275 -19.14 12.70 -6.15
C PHE A 275 -18.35 11.63 -5.40
N ASP A 276 -17.87 10.60 -6.12
CA ASP A 276 -16.99 9.61 -5.55
C ASP A 276 -15.78 10.29 -4.87
N PRO A 277 -15.36 9.82 -3.67
CA PRO A 277 -14.33 10.50 -2.88
C PRO A 277 -12.92 10.18 -3.39
N ILE A 278 -12.61 10.52 -4.64
CA ILE A 278 -11.39 10.15 -5.36
C ILE A 278 -10.10 10.65 -4.70
N HIS A 279 -10.18 11.65 -3.82
CA HIS A 279 -9.03 12.18 -3.08
C HIS A 279 -8.81 11.51 -1.73
N ASN A 280 -9.72 10.62 -1.33
CA ASN A 280 -9.64 9.92 -0.05
C ASN A 280 -8.59 8.82 -0.10
N TYR A 281 -7.74 8.73 0.94
CA TYR A 281 -6.70 7.69 1.02
C TYR A 281 -7.25 6.27 1.01
N MET A 282 -8.54 6.07 1.29
CA MET A 282 -9.17 4.74 1.29
C MET A 282 -9.82 4.36 -0.04
N ASP A 283 -9.66 5.14 -1.10
CA ASP A 283 -9.97 4.78 -2.48
C ASP A 283 -8.73 4.18 -3.18
N TYR A 284 -8.82 3.87 -4.48
CA TYR A 284 -7.77 3.29 -5.32
C TYR A 284 -7.21 4.27 -6.36
N SER A 285 -7.28 5.54 -6.08
CA SER A 285 -6.67 6.60 -6.88
C SER A 285 -5.14 6.50 -6.90
N THR A 286 -4.51 7.22 -7.81
CA THR A 286 -3.04 7.34 -7.80
C THR A 286 -2.55 8.26 -6.67
N ASP A 287 -1.33 8.05 -6.21
CA ASP A 287 -0.72 8.85 -5.12
C ASP A 287 -0.84 10.36 -5.28
N PRO A 288 -0.64 10.96 -6.50
CA PRO A 288 -0.81 12.41 -6.67
C PRO A 288 -2.25 12.91 -6.48
N CYS A 289 -3.25 12.01 -6.55
CA CYS A 289 -4.66 12.35 -6.35
C CYS A 289 -5.04 12.39 -4.87
N TYR A 290 -4.37 11.63 -4.04
CA TYR A 290 -4.70 11.50 -2.63
C TYR A 290 -4.37 12.76 -1.83
N SER A 291 -5.28 13.14 -0.92
CA SER A 291 -5.06 14.27 -0.03
C SER A 291 -5.71 14.14 1.34
N GLU A 292 -6.70 13.25 1.54
CA GLU A 292 -7.57 13.40 2.71
C GLU A 292 -8.09 12.11 3.34
N PHE A 293 -8.41 12.25 4.63
CA PHE A 293 -9.41 11.49 5.37
C PHE A 293 -10.57 12.40 5.75
N SER A 294 -11.78 11.84 5.88
CA SER A 294 -12.94 12.58 6.39
C SER A 294 -12.94 12.65 7.93
N GLN A 295 -13.75 13.53 8.51
CA GLN A 295 -13.90 13.60 9.97
C GLN A 295 -14.54 12.32 10.52
N GLY A 296 -15.52 11.75 9.82
CA GLY A 296 -16.13 10.47 10.21
C GLY A 296 -15.15 9.30 10.20
N GLN A 297 -14.21 9.30 9.25
CA GLN A 297 -13.11 8.33 9.25
C GLN A 297 -12.19 8.50 10.47
N VAL A 298 -11.89 9.75 10.86
CA VAL A 298 -11.14 10.03 12.11
C VAL A 298 -11.89 9.46 13.32
N ASP A 299 -13.17 9.75 13.45
CA ASP A 299 -13.99 9.30 14.59
C ASP A 299 -14.05 7.77 14.64
N ARG A 300 -14.17 7.11 13.48
CA ARG A 300 -14.13 5.66 13.35
C ARG A 300 -12.77 5.10 13.77
N ALA A 301 -11.68 5.65 13.27
CA ALA A 301 -10.32 5.22 13.60
C ALA A 301 -10.02 5.35 15.09
N VAL A 302 -10.41 6.47 15.71
CA VAL A 302 -10.28 6.68 17.17
C VAL A 302 -11.07 5.64 17.96
N GLY A 303 -12.28 5.34 17.53
CA GLY A 303 -13.12 4.29 18.14
C GLY A 303 -12.43 2.94 18.15
N PHE A 304 -11.96 2.49 17.00
CA PHE A 304 -11.28 1.19 16.86
C PHE A 304 -9.94 1.15 17.57
N PHE A 305 -9.14 2.22 17.47
CA PHE A 305 -7.86 2.28 18.17
C PHE A 305 -8.06 2.15 19.68
N THR A 306 -9.00 2.91 20.26
CA THR A 306 -9.32 2.85 21.69
C THR A 306 -9.76 1.45 22.12
N GLN A 307 -10.53 0.75 21.29
CA GLN A 307 -11.07 -0.56 21.64
C GLN A 307 -10.05 -1.70 21.49
N TYR A 308 -9.16 -1.63 20.52
CA TYR A 308 -8.33 -2.78 20.13
C TYR A 308 -6.83 -2.54 20.22
N ARG A 309 -6.37 -1.28 20.30
CA ARG A 309 -4.96 -0.93 20.21
C ARG A 309 -4.40 -0.22 21.45
N THR A 310 -5.16 -0.19 22.53
CA THR A 310 -4.74 0.35 23.84
C THR A 310 -4.49 -0.75 24.86
#